data_60ac5dac96aaf4a0851a1c932c9a495c
#
_entry.id   60ac5dac96aaf4a0851a1c932c9a495c
#
_cell.length_a   1.000
_cell.length_b   1.000
_cell.length_c   1.000
_cell.angle_alpha   90.00
_cell.angle_beta   90.00
_cell.angle_gamma   90.00
#
_symmetry.space_group_name_H-M   'P 1'
#
loop_
_entity.id
_entity.type
_entity.pdbx_description
1 polymer ?
#
loop_
_entity_poly.entity_id
_entity_poly.type
_entity_poly.pdbx_seq_one_letter_code
_entity_poly.pdbx_strand_id
1 'polypeptide(L)'
;MRSLNRGHRLQVDVKFLERIKDTRRRYYQFTAIDDCTRLRVLRIYDKNNQLTAIQFMDYVFSRLPFHTEVVQTDNGSEFQAQFHWHILDKGIKHVYIRPRTPRLNGKVERSHRIDEEEFYHMLEGVVIDDANLFNEKLQEWENFYNFERPHSALNGQTSYERFREKVKL
;
A
#
# COMPACT_ATOMS: atom_id res chain seq x y z
N MET A 1 -8.18 15.61 -22.15
CA MET A 1 -7.77 16.12 -20.84
C MET A 1 -8.49 15.35 -19.73
N ARG A 2 -7.81 14.47 -19.07
CA ARG A 2 -8.44 13.78 -17.93
C ARG A 2 -8.51 14.78 -16.78
N SER A 3 -9.73 15.05 -16.37
CA SER A 3 -10.04 16.00 -15.32
C SER A 3 -9.23 15.70 -14.04
N LEU A 4 -8.50 16.69 -13.57
CA LEU A 4 -7.79 16.70 -12.29
C LEU A 4 -8.72 16.48 -11.07
N ASN A 5 -10.03 16.54 -11.31
CA ASN A 5 -11.06 16.32 -10.30
C ASN A 5 -11.51 14.87 -10.20
N ARG A 6 -10.91 13.95 -10.95
CA ARG A 6 -11.13 12.53 -10.71
C ARG A 6 -10.28 12.12 -9.52
N GLY A 7 -10.95 11.75 -8.45
CA GLY A 7 -10.31 11.28 -7.24
C GLY A 7 -9.41 10.08 -7.49
N HIS A 8 -8.55 9.87 -6.55
CA HIS A 8 -7.50 8.88 -6.67
C HIS A 8 -8.04 7.46 -6.47
N ARG A 9 -7.46 6.53 -7.22
CA ARG A 9 -7.71 5.10 -7.07
C ARG A 9 -6.54 4.48 -6.34
N LEU A 10 -6.81 3.79 -5.25
CA LEU A 10 -5.82 3.04 -4.49
C LEU A 10 -5.89 1.57 -4.84
N GLN A 11 -4.74 0.96 -5.08
CA GLN A 11 -4.59 -0.49 -5.08
C GLN A 11 -4.10 -0.90 -3.70
N VAL A 12 -4.78 -1.83 -3.06
CA VAL A 12 -4.47 -2.30 -1.72
C VAL A 12 -4.20 -3.79 -1.74
N ASP A 13 -3.13 -4.21 -1.08
CA ASP A 13 -2.76 -5.62 -1.02
C ASP A 13 -2.06 -5.92 0.30
N VAL A 14 -2.01 -7.20 0.64
CA VAL A 14 -1.31 -7.71 1.82
C VAL A 14 -0.21 -8.64 1.38
N LYS A 15 1.01 -8.36 1.80
CA LYS A 15 2.15 -9.25 1.59
C LYS A 15 2.39 -10.05 2.87
N PHE A 16 2.36 -11.37 2.74
CA PHE A 16 2.68 -12.28 3.84
C PHE A 16 4.20 -12.38 3.94
N LEU A 17 4.75 -11.95 5.05
CA LEU A 17 6.19 -12.04 5.30
C LEU A 17 6.55 -13.44 5.79
N GLU A 18 7.82 -13.79 5.73
CA GLU A 18 8.30 -15.04 6.27
C GLU A 18 8.07 -15.10 7.78
N ARG A 19 7.90 -16.31 8.30
CA ARG A 19 7.77 -16.50 9.74
C ARG A 19 9.03 -16.04 10.45
N ILE A 20 8.86 -15.43 11.61
CA ILE A 20 9.99 -15.06 12.47
C ILE A 20 10.67 -16.37 12.89
N LYS A 21 11.99 -16.44 12.71
CA LYS A 21 12.80 -17.62 12.98
C LYS A 21 12.49 -18.18 14.39
N ASP A 22 12.33 -19.49 14.46
CA ASP A 22 12.04 -20.25 15.68
C ASP A 22 10.69 -19.92 16.36
N THR A 23 9.76 -19.29 15.61
CA THR A 23 8.42 -19.00 16.09
C THR A 23 7.36 -19.39 15.06
N ARG A 24 6.10 -19.40 15.48
CA ARG A 24 4.95 -19.52 14.57
C ARG A 24 4.43 -18.14 14.12
N ARG A 25 5.05 -17.07 14.60
CA ARG A 25 4.63 -15.69 14.35
C ARG A 25 5.02 -15.26 12.95
N ARG A 26 4.14 -14.51 12.34
CA ARG A 26 4.34 -13.91 11.02
C ARG A 26 3.80 -12.49 11.04
N TYR A 27 4.50 -11.60 10.36
CA TYR A 27 3.99 -10.27 10.10
C TYR A 27 3.40 -10.18 8.70
N TYR A 28 2.53 -9.20 8.54
CA TYR A 28 1.84 -8.92 7.28
C TYR A 28 2.08 -7.46 6.91
N GLN A 29 2.61 -7.23 5.71
CA GLN A 29 2.76 -5.88 5.20
C GLN A 29 1.52 -5.49 4.41
N PHE A 30 0.77 -4.52 4.91
CA PHE A 30 -0.32 -3.90 4.18
C PHE A 30 0.24 -2.75 3.35
N THR A 31 -0.15 -2.67 2.08
CA THR A 31 0.32 -1.68 1.13
C THR A 31 -0.87 -1.05 0.41
N ALA A 32 -0.89 0.27 0.35
CA ALA A 32 -1.79 1.02 -0.52
C ALA A 32 -0.93 1.88 -1.44
N ILE A 33 -1.20 1.82 -2.74
CA ILE A 33 -0.49 2.62 -3.75
C ILE A 33 -1.49 3.39 -4.60
N ASP A 34 -1.25 4.69 -4.78
CA ASP A 34 -2.04 5.50 -5.69
C ASP A 34 -1.69 5.16 -7.15
N ASP A 35 -2.72 4.84 -7.90
CA ASP A 35 -2.61 4.43 -9.30
C ASP A 35 -1.92 5.47 -10.18
N CYS A 36 -2.08 6.73 -9.84
CA CYS A 36 -1.64 7.85 -10.64
C CYS A 36 -0.25 8.36 -10.29
N THR A 37 0.00 8.61 -9.01
CA THR A 37 1.24 9.22 -8.52
C THR A 37 2.25 8.20 -8.02
N ARG A 38 1.83 6.98 -7.75
CA ARG A 38 2.62 5.92 -7.08
C ARG A 38 2.97 6.23 -5.63
N LEU A 39 2.35 7.26 -5.01
CA LEU A 39 2.47 7.45 -3.56
C LEU A 39 1.98 6.20 -2.84
N ARG A 40 2.74 5.77 -1.83
CA ARG A 40 2.41 4.57 -1.06
C ARG A 40 2.27 4.86 0.42
N VAL A 41 1.44 4.05 1.07
CA VAL A 41 1.39 3.92 2.52
C VAL A 41 1.64 2.45 2.85
N LEU A 42 2.57 2.20 3.75
CA LEU A 42 2.98 0.88 4.17
C LEU A 42 2.82 0.73 5.67
N ARG A 43 2.33 -0.42 6.13
CA ARG A 43 2.28 -0.70 7.56
C ARG A 43 2.32 -2.21 7.82
N ILE A 44 3.00 -2.57 8.91
CA ILE A 44 3.12 -3.95 9.38
C ILE A 44 2.08 -4.20 10.46
N TYR A 45 1.40 -5.34 10.37
CA TYR A 45 0.48 -5.86 11.40
C TYR A 45 0.85 -7.31 11.71
N ASP A 46 0.55 -7.73 12.92
CA ASP A 46 0.76 -9.11 13.37
C ASP A 46 -0.41 -10.03 13.04
N LYS A 47 -1.50 -9.49 12.53
CA LYS A 47 -2.70 -10.23 12.12
C LYS A 47 -3.15 -9.78 10.74
N ASN A 48 -3.77 -10.70 10.00
CA ASN A 48 -4.40 -10.42 8.73
C ASN A 48 -5.87 -10.82 8.80
N ASN A 49 -6.73 -9.87 9.10
CA ASN A 49 -8.18 -10.06 9.17
C ASN A 49 -8.89 -8.77 8.76
N GLN A 50 -10.21 -8.80 8.76
CA GLN A 50 -11.01 -7.62 8.36
C GLN A 50 -10.77 -6.42 9.26
N LEU A 51 -10.58 -6.62 10.55
CA LEU A 51 -10.32 -5.54 11.50
C LEU A 51 -8.99 -4.84 11.21
N THR A 52 -7.91 -5.61 11.00
CA THR A 52 -6.61 -5.00 10.67
C THR A 52 -6.64 -4.30 9.31
N ALA A 53 -7.35 -4.85 8.34
CA ALA A 53 -7.53 -4.20 7.04
C ALA A 53 -8.27 -2.86 7.18
N ILE A 54 -9.30 -2.80 8.03
CA ILE A 54 -10.02 -1.56 8.33
C ILE A 54 -9.10 -0.55 9.01
N GLN A 55 -8.35 -0.98 10.02
CA GLN A 55 -7.38 -0.12 10.73
C GLN A 55 -6.35 0.45 9.76
N PHE A 56 -5.86 -0.38 8.85
CA PHE A 56 -4.91 0.07 7.83
C PHE A 56 -5.52 1.14 6.92
N MET A 57 -6.76 0.94 6.44
CA MET A 57 -7.40 1.92 5.57
C MET A 57 -7.65 3.25 6.27
N ASP A 58 -8.06 3.24 7.53
CA ASP A 58 -8.21 4.48 8.29
C ASP A 58 -6.87 5.20 8.45
N TYR A 59 -5.80 4.46 8.69
CA TYR A 59 -4.44 5.00 8.70
C TYR A 59 -4.05 5.60 7.35
N VAL A 60 -4.35 4.90 6.24
CA VAL A 60 -4.08 5.37 4.87
C VAL A 60 -4.79 6.70 4.60
N PHE A 61 -6.07 6.77 4.91
CA PHE A 61 -6.86 7.98 4.66
C PHE A 61 -6.38 9.18 5.48
N SER A 62 -5.81 8.95 6.65
CA SER A 62 -5.23 10.01 7.47
C SER A 62 -3.90 10.53 6.94
N ARG A 63 -3.20 9.74 6.13
CA ARG A 63 -1.84 10.06 5.67
C ARG A 63 -1.78 10.61 4.26
N LEU A 64 -2.70 10.20 3.39
CA LEU A 64 -2.67 10.66 2.00
C LEU A 64 -3.18 12.09 1.87
N PRO A 65 -2.51 12.92 1.05
CA PRO A 65 -2.84 14.34 0.91
C PRO A 65 -3.96 14.60 -0.11
N PHE A 66 -4.77 13.59 -0.43
CA PHE A 66 -5.85 13.69 -1.39
C PHE A 66 -7.02 12.81 -0.98
N HIS A 67 -8.19 13.09 -1.58
CA HIS A 67 -9.38 12.25 -1.39
C HIS A 67 -9.32 11.01 -2.29
N THR A 68 -9.61 9.85 -1.70
CA THR A 68 -9.70 8.57 -2.42
C THR A 68 -11.14 8.36 -2.89
N GLU A 69 -11.33 8.07 -4.17
CA GLU A 69 -12.64 7.73 -4.73
C GLU A 69 -12.86 6.23 -4.86
N VAL A 70 -11.81 5.47 -5.13
CA VAL A 70 -11.90 4.03 -5.39
C VAL A 70 -10.80 3.30 -4.64
N VAL A 71 -11.18 2.23 -3.94
CA VAL A 71 -10.26 1.25 -3.36
C VAL A 71 -10.40 -0.05 -4.14
N GLN A 72 -9.31 -0.57 -4.64
CA GLN A 72 -9.24 -1.79 -5.43
C GLN A 72 -8.46 -2.85 -4.66
N THR A 73 -9.07 -4.00 -4.44
CA THR A 73 -8.47 -5.13 -3.72
C THR A 73 -8.70 -6.44 -4.48
N ASP A 74 -8.00 -7.49 -4.08
CA ASP A 74 -8.36 -8.84 -4.49
C ASP A 74 -9.59 -9.34 -3.69
N ASN A 75 -9.92 -10.63 -3.80
CA ASN A 75 -11.04 -11.27 -3.10
C ASN A 75 -10.64 -11.90 -1.76
N GLY A 76 -9.51 -11.51 -1.19
CA GLY A 76 -9.07 -12.01 0.10
C GLY A 76 -10.14 -11.81 1.18
N SER A 77 -10.21 -12.73 2.12
CA SER A 77 -11.22 -12.68 3.19
C SER A 77 -11.11 -11.42 4.06
N GLU A 78 -9.91 -10.84 4.17
CA GLU A 78 -9.66 -9.59 4.90
C GLU A 78 -10.36 -8.38 4.27
N PHE A 79 -10.69 -8.46 2.99
CA PHE A 79 -11.33 -7.37 2.24
C PHE A 79 -12.84 -7.57 2.03
N GLN A 80 -13.41 -8.61 2.64
CA GLN A 80 -14.84 -8.92 2.53
C GLN A 80 -15.66 -8.26 3.65
N ALA A 81 -16.96 -8.42 3.59
CA ALA A 81 -17.94 -8.09 4.61
C ALA A 81 -17.69 -6.73 5.30
N GLN A 82 -17.24 -6.70 6.55
CA GLN A 82 -17.07 -5.48 7.34
C GLN A 82 -16.12 -4.48 6.67
N PHE A 83 -15.04 -4.96 6.05
CA PHE A 83 -14.13 -4.10 5.29
C PHE A 83 -14.87 -3.41 4.13
N HIS A 84 -15.57 -4.20 3.34
CA HIS A 84 -16.33 -3.68 2.19
C HIS A 84 -17.31 -2.60 2.62
N TRP A 85 -18.10 -2.86 3.65
CA TRP A 85 -19.08 -1.90 4.15
C TRP A 85 -18.42 -0.65 4.75
N HIS A 86 -17.31 -0.80 5.44
CA HIS A 86 -16.56 0.33 5.98
C HIS A 86 -16.11 1.30 4.87
N ILE A 87 -15.61 0.76 3.76
CA ILE A 87 -15.21 1.57 2.60
C ILE A 87 -16.40 2.29 1.99
N LEU A 88 -17.53 1.57 1.81
CA LEU A 88 -18.75 2.17 1.27
C LEU A 88 -19.32 3.25 2.18
N ASP A 89 -19.27 3.06 3.49
CA ASP A 89 -19.76 4.04 4.46
C ASP A 89 -18.99 5.37 4.40
N LYS A 90 -17.76 5.34 3.93
CA LYS A 90 -16.95 6.55 3.71
C LYS A 90 -17.24 7.24 2.37
N GLY A 91 -18.18 6.74 1.61
CA GLY A 91 -18.50 7.25 0.28
C GLY A 91 -17.48 6.86 -0.79
N ILE A 92 -16.68 5.84 -0.53
CA ILE A 92 -15.64 5.34 -1.43
C ILE A 92 -16.15 4.08 -2.11
N LYS A 93 -15.89 3.94 -3.41
CA LYS A 93 -16.23 2.74 -4.17
C LYS A 93 -15.20 1.65 -3.90
N HIS A 94 -15.65 0.44 -3.59
CA HIS A 94 -14.79 -0.72 -3.44
C HIS A 94 -14.94 -1.63 -4.66
N VAL A 95 -13.82 -1.89 -5.34
CA VAL A 95 -13.76 -2.74 -6.53
C VAL A 95 -12.93 -3.97 -6.22
N TYR A 96 -13.50 -5.15 -6.43
CA TYR A 96 -12.78 -6.41 -6.35
C TYR A 96 -12.17 -6.75 -7.70
N ILE A 97 -10.91 -7.17 -7.70
CA ILE A 97 -10.22 -7.67 -8.89
C ILE A 97 -10.54 -9.14 -9.03
N ARG A 98 -10.92 -9.56 -10.24
CA ARG A 98 -11.12 -10.98 -10.54
C ARG A 98 -9.82 -11.75 -10.41
N PRO A 99 -9.84 -12.98 -9.85
CA PRO A 99 -8.67 -13.84 -9.85
C PRO A 99 -8.10 -14.01 -11.27
N ARG A 100 -6.77 -14.09 -11.36
CA ARG A 100 -6.03 -14.28 -12.62
C ARG A 100 -6.11 -13.13 -13.62
N THR A 101 -6.35 -11.90 -13.14
CA THR A 101 -6.21 -10.69 -13.97
C THR A 101 -5.03 -9.86 -13.46
N PRO A 102 -3.77 -10.29 -13.71
CA PRO A 102 -2.59 -9.65 -13.12
C PRO A 102 -2.39 -8.19 -13.52
N ARG A 103 -2.96 -7.77 -14.65
CA ARG A 103 -2.82 -6.39 -15.14
C ARG A 103 -3.48 -5.35 -14.22
N LEU A 104 -4.52 -5.74 -13.47
CA LEU A 104 -5.29 -4.81 -12.65
C LEU A 104 -4.62 -4.47 -11.32
N ASN A 105 -3.70 -5.32 -10.84
CA ASN A 105 -2.96 -5.11 -9.58
C ASN A 105 -1.44 -4.98 -9.80
N GLY A 106 -1.02 -4.75 -11.05
CA GLY A 106 0.40 -4.76 -11.44
C GLY A 106 1.24 -3.70 -10.74
N LYS A 107 0.65 -2.57 -10.36
CA LYS A 107 1.38 -1.48 -9.70
C LYS A 107 1.77 -1.84 -8.27
N VAL A 108 0.85 -2.43 -7.51
CA VAL A 108 1.15 -2.90 -6.15
C VAL A 108 2.12 -4.07 -6.17
N GLU A 109 1.97 -5.00 -7.10
CA GLU A 109 2.91 -6.13 -7.25
C GLU A 109 4.32 -5.67 -7.60
N ARG A 110 4.44 -4.71 -8.52
CA ARG A 110 5.74 -4.12 -8.87
C ARG A 110 6.35 -3.42 -7.66
N SER A 111 5.55 -2.72 -6.86
CA SER A 111 6.05 -2.06 -5.66
C SER A 111 6.52 -3.08 -4.62
N HIS A 112 5.87 -4.22 -4.50
CA HIS A 112 6.33 -5.31 -3.63
C HIS A 112 7.67 -5.88 -4.09
N ARG A 113 7.91 -5.97 -5.39
CA ARG A 113 9.20 -6.42 -5.93
C ARG A 113 10.31 -5.44 -5.57
N ILE A 114 10.05 -4.15 -5.68
CA ILE A 114 10.99 -3.11 -5.26
C ILE A 114 11.29 -3.23 -3.77
N ASP A 115 10.29 -3.48 -2.94
CA ASP A 115 10.46 -3.71 -1.51
C ASP A 115 11.40 -4.90 -1.24
N GLU A 116 11.22 -6.01 -1.96
CA GLU A 116 12.09 -7.18 -1.81
C GLU A 116 13.54 -6.87 -2.19
N GLU A 117 13.74 -6.21 -3.31
CA GLU A 117 15.07 -5.95 -3.85
C GLU A 117 15.83 -4.87 -3.08
N GLU A 118 15.14 -3.84 -2.60
CA GLU A 118 15.80 -2.66 -2.03
C GLU A 118 15.65 -2.53 -0.51
N PHE A 119 14.60 -3.09 0.08
CA PHE A 119 14.34 -2.97 1.52
C PHE A 119 14.56 -4.30 2.26
N TYR A 120 13.85 -5.35 1.89
CA TYR A 120 13.94 -6.62 2.61
C TYR A 120 15.29 -7.30 2.44
N HIS A 121 15.91 -7.14 1.29
CA HIS A 121 17.25 -7.66 1.06
C HIS A 121 18.26 -7.09 2.06
N MET A 122 18.14 -5.83 2.43
CA MET A 122 19.01 -5.19 3.43
C MET A 122 18.74 -5.69 4.86
N LEU A 123 17.58 -6.27 5.11
CA LEU A 123 17.21 -6.84 6.40
C LEU A 123 17.50 -8.34 6.50
N GLU A 124 18.10 -8.92 5.46
CA GLU A 124 18.42 -10.35 5.44
C GLU A 124 19.33 -10.71 6.61
N GLY A 125 18.93 -11.73 7.39
CA GLY A 125 19.66 -12.12 8.59
C GLY A 125 19.35 -11.27 9.84
N VAL A 126 18.53 -10.22 9.73
CA VAL A 126 18.10 -9.40 10.85
C VAL A 126 16.74 -9.91 11.32
N VAL A 127 16.66 -10.27 12.59
CA VAL A 127 15.38 -10.69 13.21
C VAL A 127 14.71 -9.46 13.81
N ILE A 128 13.53 -9.11 13.29
CA ILE A 128 12.70 -8.05 13.83
C ILE A 128 11.43 -8.71 14.36
N ASP A 129 11.29 -8.77 15.67
CA ASP A 129 10.15 -9.38 16.36
C ASP A 129 9.23 -8.36 17.05
N ASP A 130 9.52 -7.08 16.88
CA ASP A 130 8.75 -5.96 17.40
C ASP A 130 8.10 -5.19 16.24
N ALA A 131 6.76 -5.20 16.22
CA ALA A 131 6.00 -4.53 15.16
C ALA A 131 6.22 -3.01 15.13
N ASN A 132 6.42 -2.38 16.30
CA ASN A 132 6.67 -0.95 16.37
C ASN A 132 8.02 -0.59 15.73
N LEU A 133 9.06 -1.34 16.06
CA LEU A 133 10.38 -1.16 15.46
C LEU A 133 10.34 -1.41 13.95
N PHE A 134 9.63 -2.45 13.53
CA PHE A 134 9.47 -2.77 12.12
C PHE A 134 8.78 -1.61 11.37
N ASN A 135 7.71 -1.06 11.97
CA ASN A 135 7.00 0.06 11.38
C ASN A 135 7.84 1.34 11.31
N GLU A 136 8.74 1.57 12.27
CA GLU A 136 9.68 2.68 12.21
C GLU A 136 10.61 2.56 10.99
N LYS A 137 11.19 1.37 10.79
CA LYS A 137 12.06 1.10 9.63
C LYS A 137 11.29 1.17 8.32
N LEU A 138 10.08 0.62 8.31
CA LEU A 138 9.22 0.65 7.13
C LEU A 138 8.80 2.09 6.78
N GLN A 139 8.58 2.94 7.79
CA GLN A 139 8.26 4.35 7.58
C GLN A 139 9.42 5.10 6.94
N GLU A 140 10.66 4.83 7.34
CA GLU A 140 11.85 5.40 6.70
C GLU A 140 11.92 4.99 5.22
N TRP A 141 11.65 3.71 4.94
CA TRP A 141 11.60 3.19 3.57
C TRP A 141 10.48 3.84 2.76
N GLU A 142 9.28 3.97 3.34
CA GLU A 142 8.14 4.63 2.70
C GLU A 142 8.48 6.08 2.34
N ASN A 143 9.10 6.82 3.26
CA ASN A 143 9.52 8.20 3.02
C ASN A 143 10.52 8.29 1.87
N PHE A 144 11.53 7.42 1.86
CA PHE A 144 12.49 7.34 0.75
C PHE A 144 11.78 7.06 -0.58
N TYR A 145 10.90 6.06 -0.60
CA TYR A 145 10.18 5.68 -1.81
C TYR A 145 9.33 6.84 -2.35
N ASN A 146 8.62 7.54 -1.49
CA ASN A 146 7.70 8.60 -1.89
C ASN A 146 8.40 9.92 -2.25
N PHE A 147 9.46 10.28 -1.55
CA PHE A 147 10.05 11.61 -1.63
C PHE A 147 11.40 11.66 -2.31
N GLU A 148 12.15 10.58 -2.35
CA GLU A 148 13.53 10.59 -2.83
C GLU A 148 13.80 9.62 -3.98
N ARG A 149 13.12 8.49 -4.02
CA ARG A 149 13.36 7.47 -5.04
C ARG A 149 12.76 7.88 -6.39
N PRO A 150 13.58 8.03 -7.46
CA PRO A 150 13.04 8.25 -8.80
C PRO A 150 12.40 6.97 -9.35
N HIS A 151 11.34 7.12 -10.12
CA HIS A 151 10.63 5.99 -10.74
C HIS A 151 10.68 6.12 -12.26
N SER A 152 11.14 5.05 -12.92
CA SER A 152 11.18 5.02 -14.40
C SER A 152 9.78 5.19 -15.01
N ALA A 153 8.76 4.63 -14.38
CA ALA A 153 7.37 4.78 -14.82
C ALA A 153 6.86 6.23 -14.74
N LEU A 154 7.54 7.09 -14.00
CA LEU A 154 7.24 8.51 -13.85
C LEU A 154 8.29 9.41 -14.52
N ASN A 155 9.01 8.89 -15.53
CA ASN A 155 10.07 9.60 -16.23
C ASN A 155 11.18 10.14 -15.31
N GLY A 156 11.51 9.38 -14.25
CA GLY A 156 12.53 9.74 -13.29
C GLY A 156 12.09 10.67 -12.17
N GLN A 157 10.81 11.03 -12.13
CA GLN A 157 10.27 11.78 -11.01
C GLN A 157 10.04 10.88 -9.80
N THR A 158 10.09 11.47 -8.60
CA THR A 158 9.59 10.82 -7.40
C THR A 158 8.05 10.83 -7.40
N SER A 159 7.45 9.96 -6.57
CA SER A 159 5.99 9.93 -6.41
C SER A 159 5.45 11.27 -5.94
N TYR A 160 6.15 11.91 -5.00
CA TYR A 160 5.74 13.21 -4.47
C TYR A 160 5.85 14.34 -5.50
N GLU A 161 6.90 14.35 -6.31
CA GLU A 161 7.04 15.31 -7.42
C GLU A 161 5.88 15.18 -8.41
N ARG A 162 5.52 13.94 -8.74
CA ARG A 162 4.39 13.67 -9.62
C ARG A 162 3.07 14.15 -9.02
N PHE A 163 2.88 13.94 -7.73
CA PHE A 163 1.72 14.44 -7.02
C PHE A 163 1.65 15.98 -7.08
N ARG A 164 2.76 16.65 -6.79
CA ARG A 164 2.81 18.12 -6.82
C ARG A 164 2.53 18.68 -8.20
N GLU A 165 3.05 18.06 -9.24
CA GLU A 165 2.79 18.46 -10.62
C GLU A 165 1.29 18.42 -10.94
N LYS A 166 0.59 17.42 -10.45
CA LYS A 166 -0.86 17.28 -10.67
C LYS A 166 -1.70 18.27 -9.89
N VAL A 167 -1.27 18.65 -8.72
CA VAL A 167 -2.00 19.60 -7.85
C VAL A 167 -1.81 21.04 -8.31
N LYS A 168 -0.74 21.37 -9.00
CA LYS A 168 -0.45 22.73 -9.50
C LYS A 168 -1.34 23.17 -10.68
N LEU A 169 -2.14 22.28 -11.17
CA LEU A 169 -3.07 22.55 -12.24
C LEU A 169 -4.44 22.89 -11.69
#